data_de001a7f549ae485947a2a3849f33182
#
_entry.id   de001a7f549ae485947a2a3849f33182
#
_cell.length_a   1.000
_cell.length_b   1.000
_cell.length_c   1.000
_cell.angle_alpha   90.00
_cell.angle_beta   90.00
_cell.angle_gamma   90.00
#
_symmetry.space_group_name_H-M   'P 1'
#
loop_
_entity.id
_entity.type
_entity.pdbx_description
1 polymer ?
#
loop_
_entity_poly.entity_id
_entity_poly.type
_entity_poly.pdbx_seq_one_letter_code
_entity_poly.pdbx_strand_id
1 'polypeptide(L)'
;MGTPAWVTATVSWEATDGYFKFVGGNPVPSTISVAEGVVGTPIAETLGWLVGATLSNGAAVETITETLEESWNASNNFGTFLFIPSLTLEEIVEAAQWTSLQNIRVMYTVPVALADAASYRTALASYDGVEITLSETAGEYPEQAPMMIFAATNYGSENSVQNFMFQQFDLTPSVSDDATADLLDSLLINYYGVTQQAGQQIAFYQRGKLQGQQNSPSDINVYANEIWLKDSAGVALMNLFLAFAQIPANAAGATQCQTVLTSVIQKALLNGTIEAGKNLTDLQKLYIGQVTNDPDAYQQVQTLGYWLNCVIETTTVGSSVEYKLVYVLVYSKDDVIRKAEGTHILI
;
A
#
# COMPACT_ATOMS: atom_id res chain seq x y z
N MET A 1 44.81 -1.30 -8.43
CA MET A 1 44.81 0.02 -7.82
C MET A 1 43.40 0.53 -7.93
N GLY A 2 42.74 0.72 -6.80
CA GLY A 2 41.36 1.29 -6.81
C GLY A 2 41.38 2.71 -7.35
N THR A 3 40.37 3.11 -8.06
CA THR A 3 40.18 4.49 -8.53
C THR A 3 40.27 5.41 -7.32
N PRO A 4 41.13 6.48 -7.31
CA PRO A 4 41.20 7.36 -6.16
C PRO A 4 39.81 7.92 -5.86
N ALA A 5 39.39 7.90 -4.60
CA ALA A 5 38.08 8.40 -4.12
C ALA A 5 37.80 9.88 -4.51
N TRP A 6 38.75 10.56 -5.07
CA TRP A 6 38.75 11.97 -5.45
C TRP A 6 38.44 12.25 -6.93
N VAL A 7 38.40 11.23 -7.80
CA VAL A 7 38.29 11.43 -9.27
C VAL A 7 36.96 12.08 -9.68
N THR A 8 35.91 11.89 -8.87
CA THR A 8 34.58 12.47 -9.11
C THR A 8 34.13 13.38 -7.95
N ALA A 9 35.03 13.70 -7.01
CA ALA A 9 34.71 14.59 -5.91
C ALA A 9 34.44 16.02 -6.43
N THR A 10 33.47 16.68 -5.83
CA THR A 10 33.05 18.04 -6.17
C THR A 10 33.14 18.97 -4.97
N VAL A 11 33.44 20.24 -5.21
CA VAL A 11 33.30 21.32 -4.24
C VAL A 11 32.31 22.32 -4.80
N SER A 12 31.26 22.63 -4.08
CA SER A 12 30.25 23.62 -4.43
C SER A 12 30.11 24.68 -3.34
N TRP A 13 29.70 25.88 -3.74
CA TRP A 13 29.31 26.92 -2.81
C TRP A 13 27.77 26.91 -2.64
N GLU A 14 27.30 26.70 -1.43
CA GLU A 14 25.89 26.78 -1.09
C GLU A 14 25.52 28.21 -0.68
N ALA A 15 25.02 28.97 -1.65
CA ALA A 15 24.78 30.40 -1.48
C ALA A 15 23.70 30.74 -0.42
N THR A 16 22.73 29.86 -0.22
CA THR A 16 21.64 30.05 0.75
C THR A 16 22.15 29.98 2.19
N ASP A 17 23.06 29.05 2.45
CA ASP A 17 23.56 28.74 3.79
C ASP A 17 24.96 29.30 4.06
N GLY A 18 25.63 29.79 3.02
CA GLY A 18 26.92 30.51 3.13
C GLY A 18 28.13 29.64 3.48
N TYR A 19 28.17 28.39 2.98
CA TYR A 19 29.30 27.47 3.21
C TYR A 19 29.75 26.75 1.94
N PHE A 20 30.98 26.20 1.99
CA PHE A 20 31.49 25.32 0.96
C PHE A 20 31.14 23.87 1.29
N LYS A 21 30.48 23.17 0.35
CA LYS A 21 30.15 21.77 0.42
C LYS A 21 31.13 20.95 -0.41
N PHE A 22 31.74 19.96 0.22
CA PHE A 22 32.56 18.95 -0.44
C PHE A 22 31.77 17.62 -0.49
N VAL A 23 31.66 17.02 -1.67
CA VAL A 23 31.06 15.72 -1.88
C VAL A 23 32.12 14.77 -2.43
N GLY A 24 32.39 13.69 -1.71
CA GLY A 24 33.31 12.63 -2.17
C GLY A 24 32.75 11.90 -3.38
N GLY A 25 33.62 11.43 -4.25
CA GLY A 25 33.23 10.79 -5.50
C GLY A 25 32.89 9.29 -5.41
N ASN A 26 32.93 8.70 -4.21
CA ASN A 26 32.69 7.26 -4.05
C ASN A 26 31.50 7.01 -3.10
N PRO A 27 30.43 6.37 -3.58
CA PRO A 27 29.22 6.10 -2.76
C PRO A 27 29.37 4.93 -1.77
N VAL A 28 30.51 4.23 -1.75
CA VAL A 28 30.72 3.14 -0.79
C VAL A 28 30.94 3.66 0.63
N PRO A 29 30.70 2.82 1.67
CA PRO A 29 31.01 3.18 3.04
C PRO A 29 32.43 3.68 3.17
N SER A 30 32.59 4.94 3.52
CA SER A 30 33.89 5.60 3.65
C SER A 30 33.81 6.63 4.77
N THR A 31 34.91 6.78 5.49
CA THR A 31 35.05 7.85 6.48
C THR A 31 35.67 9.07 5.82
N ILE A 32 35.13 10.25 6.10
CA ILE A 32 35.71 11.52 5.72
C ILE A 32 36.36 12.15 6.96
N SER A 33 37.58 12.62 6.80
CA SER A 33 38.25 13.45 7.79
C SER A 33 38.92 14.63 7.11
N VAL A 34 38.94 15.77 7.75
CA VAL A 34 39.58 16.96 7.28
C VAL A 34 40.71 17.31 8.24
N ALA A 35 41.90 17.50 7.71
CA ALA A 35 43.07 17.93 8.46
C ALA A 35 43.82 19.02 7.69
N GLU A 36 44.61 19.82 8.42
CA GLU A 36 45.50 20.80 7.82
C GLU A 36 46.56 20.10 6.96
N GLY A 37 46.86 20.71 5.81
CA GLY A 37 47.97 20.28 4.94
C GLY A 37 49.31 20.53 5.60
N VAL A 38 50.20 19.53 5.56
CA VAL A 38 51.56 19.61 6.15
C VAL A 38 52.51 20.34 5.24
N VAL A 39 52.18 20.49 3.95
CA VAL A 39 53.01 21.14 2.92
C VAL A 39 52.11 21.99 2.01
N GLY A 40 52.55 23.20 1.70
CA GLY A 40 51.80 24.16 0.89
C GLY A 40 51.00 25.16 1.72
N THR A 41 50.09 25.90 1.08
CA THR A 41 49.17 26.82 1.79
C THR A 41 47.93 26.06 2.19
N PRO A 42 47.64 25.83 3.49
CA PRO A 42 46.48 25.16 3.94
C PRO A 42 45.23 26.01 3.64
N ILE A 43 44.23 25.41 3.04
CA ILE A 43 42.94 26.06 2.66
C ILE A 43 41.76 25.58 3.49
N ALA A 44 41.91 24.50 4.25
CA ALA A 44 40.81 23.87 4.99
C ALA A 44 40.24 24.83 6.04
N GLU A 45 41.07 25.60 6.74
CA GLU A 45 40.62 26.63 7.68
C GLU A 45 39.86 27.75 6.96
N THR A 46 40.41 28.22 5.83
CA THR A 46 39.80 29.30 5.01
C THR A 46 38.42 28.90 4.47
N LEU A 47 38.21 27.60 4.18
CA LEU A 47 36.95 27.05 3.71
C LEU A 47 36.00 26.71 4.86
N GLY A 48 36.41 26.88 6.10
CA GLY A 48 35.60 26.56 7.29
C GLY A 48 35.44 25.06 7.56
N TRP A 49 36.36 24.23 7.05
CA TRP A 49 36.23 22.75 7.15
C TRP A 49 36.92 22.15 8.39
N LEU A 50 37.73 22.91 9.13
CA LEU A 50 38.43 22.39 10.32
C LEU A 50 37.63 22.50 11.61
N VAL A 51 36.90 23.59 11.79
CA VAL A 51 36.11 23.83 13.02
C VAL A 51 34.65 24.10 12.66
N GLY A 52 33.76 23.32 13.23
CA GLY A 52 32.30 23.47 13.03
C GLY A 52 31.79 22.88 11.72
N ALA A 53 32.63 22.22 10.92
CA ALA A 53 32.16 21.50 9.75
C ALA A 53 31.30 20.26 10.15
N THR A 54 30.18 20.11 9.50
CA THR A 54 29.37 18.87 9.61
C THR A 54 29.97 17.85 8.66
N LEU A 55 30.48 16.76 9.21
CA LEU A 55 31.03 15.64 8.44
C LEU A 55 30.00 14.51 8.39
N SER A 56 29.69 14.05 7.17
CA SER A 56 28.88 12.86 6.95
C SER A 56 29.71 11.81 6.24
N ASN A 57 29.83 10.66 6.85
CA ASN A 57 30.49 9.53 6.19
C ASN A 57 29.65 9.02 5.02
N GLY A 58 30.29 8.43 4.03
CA GLY A 58 29.61 7.73 2.95
C GLY A 58 28.88 6.50 3.52
N ALA A 59 27.62 6.31 3.10
CA ALA A 59 26.86 5.11 3.35
C ALA A 59 26.88 4.19 2.12
N ALA A 60 26.65 2.90 2.34
CA ALA A 60 26.34 2.00 1.22
C ALA A 60 25.03 2.46 0.56
N VAL A 61 24.90 2.16 -0.72
CA VAL A 61 23.61 2.33 -1.39
C VAL A 61 22.66 1.30 -0.78
N GLU A 62 21.56 1.76 -0.22
CA GLU A 62 20.51 0.90 0.31
C GLU A 62 19.75 0.23 -0.82
N THR A 63 19.35 -1.01 -0.61
CA THR A 63 18.38 -1.69 -1.48
C THR A 63 16.98 -1.14 -1.23
N ILE A 64 16.06 -1.38 -2.14
CA ILE A 64 14.66 -0.98 -1.98
C ILE A 64 14.03 -1.64 -0.75
N THR A 65 14.36 -2.91 -0.51
CA THR A 65 13.88 -3.65 0.68
C THR A 65 14.40 -3.01 1.97
N GLU A 66 15.67 -2.67 2.06
CA GLU A 66 16.24 -2.00 3.24
C GLU A 66 15.56 -0.65 3.51
N THR A 67 15.38 0.17 2.48
CA THR A 67 14.68 1.47 2.59
C THR A 67 13.24 1.30 3.09
N LEU A 68 12.51 0.29 2.58
CA LEU A 68 11.13 0.00 3.00
C LEU A 68 11.08 -0.53 4.43
N GLU A 69 11.99 -1.42 4.82
CA GLU A 69 12.09 -1.94 6.19
C GLU A 69 12.44 -0.85 7.20
N GLU A 70 13.37 0.03 6.89
CA GLU A 70 13.70 1.17 7.74
C GLU A 70 12.51 2.13 7.89
N SER A 71 11.83 2.44 6.78
CA SER A 71 10.62 3.26 6.81
C SER A 71 9.51 2.63 7.65
N TRP A 72 9.28 1.32 7.49
CA TRP A 72 8.29 0.55 8.24
C TRP A 72 8.62 0.47 9.73
N ASN A 73 9.89 0.31 10.08
CA ASN A 73 10.37 0.31 11.47
C ASN A 73 10.27 1.70 12.12
N ALA A 74 10.47 2.77 11.36
CA ALA A 74 10.30 4.13 11.85
C ALA A 74 8.82 4.47 12.09
N SER A 75 7.93 4.06 11.18
CA SER A 75 6.47 4.18 11.32
C SER A 75 5.78 3.22 10.37
N ASN A 76 4.90 2.39 10.88
CA ASN A 76 4.02 1.52 10.10
C ASN A 76 2.58 2.09 9.95
N ASN A 77 2.40 3.38 10.25
CA ASN A 77 1.10 4.06 10.20
C ASN A 77 0.86 4.69 8.82
N PHE A 78 0.97 3.89 7.76
CA PHE A 78 0.60 4.27 6.40
C PHE A 78 -0.01 3.07 5.66
N GLY A 79 -1.02 3.32 4.84
CA GLY A 79 -1.71 2.28 4.06
C GLY A 79 -1.32 2.25 2.58
N THR A 80 -0.54 3.24 2.12
CA THR A 80 -0.10 3.34 0.72
C THR A 80 1.26 4.01 0.63
N PHE A 81 2.03 3.66 -0.40
CA PHE A 81 3.29 4.35 -0.71
C PHE A 81 3.60 4.33 -2.21
N LEU A 82 4.49 5.22 -2.62
CA LEU A 82 5.10 5.28 -3.94
C LEU A 82 6.55 5.75 -3.81
N PHE A 83 7.34 5.54 -4.86
CA PHE A 83 8.69 6.11 -4.98
C PHE A 83 8.66 7.32 -5.92
N ILE A 84 9.18 8.47 -5.45
CA ILE A 84 9.29 9.69 -6.26
C ILE A 84 10.42 9.56 -7.29
N PRO A 85 11.62 9.03 -6.94
CA PRO A 85 12.65 8.74 -7.93
C PRO A 85 12.20 7.65 -8.90
N SER A 86 12.58 7.79 -10.17
CA SER A 86 12.37 6.72 -11.15
C SER A 86 13.18 5.49 -10.77
N LEU A 87 12.51 4.36 -10.61
CA LEU A 87 13.10 3.08 -10.33
C LEU A 87 13.25 2.25 -11.61
N THR A 88 14.22 1.36 -11.63
CA THR A 88 14.31 0.30 -12.63
C THR A 88 13.20 -0.74 -12.41
N LEU A 89 12.87 -1.51 -13.44
CA LEU A 89 11.86 -2.56 -13.30
C LEU A 89 12.23 -3.60 -12.22
N GLU A 90 13.52 -3.89 -12.04
CA GLU A 90 14.02 -4.81 -11.02
C GLU A 90 13.76 -4.26 -9.60
N GLU A 91 14.02 -2.98 -9.37
CA GLU A 91 13.73 -2.30 -8.10
C GLU A 91 12.22 -2.21 -7.82
N ILE A 92 11.39 -2.00 -8.86
CA ILE A 92 9.93 -2.03 -8.74
C ILE A 92 9.44 -3.42 -8.34
N VAL A 93 10.00 -4.47 -8.92
CA VAL A 93 9.70 -5.87 -8.55
C VAL A 93 10.11 -6.16 -7.10
N GLU A 94 11.26 -5.65 -6.66
CA GLU A 94 11.70 -5.78 -5.26
C GLU A 94 10.71 -5.12 -4.29
N ALA A 95 10.26 -3.90 -4.59
CA ALA A 95 9.22 -3.21 -3.80
C ALA A 95 7.89 -3.96 -3.81
N ALA A 96 7.49 -4.51 -4.96
CA ALA A 96 6.26 -5.31 -5.11
C ALA A 96 6.32 -6.61 -4.30
N GLN A 97 7.47 -7.27 -4.29
CA GLN A 97 7.70 -8.46 -3.47
C GLN A 97 7.57 -8.15 -1.99
N TRP A 98 8.21 -7.08 -1.52
CA TRP A 98 8.08 -6.63 -0.14
C TRP A 98 6.62 -6.32 0.24
N THR A 99 5.88 -5.62 -0.64
CA THR A 99 4.46 -5.29 -0.44
C THR A 99 3.60 -6.54 -0.29
N SER A 100 3.79 -7.53 -1.17
CA SER A 100 3.05 -8.79 -1.14
C SER A 100 3.27 -9.57 0.18
N LEU A 101 4.45 -9.47 0.78
CA LEU A 101 4.77 -10.09 2.07
C LEU A 101 4.10 -9.40 3.26
N GLN A 102 3.61 -8.17 3.13
CA GLN A 102 2.91 -7.43 4.20
C GLN A 102 1.48 -7.93 4.47
N ASN A 103 0.98 -8.90 3.70
CA ASN A 103 -0.34 -9.52 3.91
C ASN A 103 -1.48 -8.49 4.00
N ILE A 104 -1.67 -7.69 2.96
CA ILE A 104 -2.74 -6.68 2.85
C ILE A 104 -2.69 -5.69 4.03
N ARG A 105 -1.57 -5.04 4.21
CA ARG A 105 -1.39 -3.92 5.15
C ARG A 105 -1.05 -2.61 4.47
N VAL A 106 -0.50 -2.69 3.27
CA VAL A 106 -0.04 -1.54 2.51
C VAL A 106 -0.21 -1.81 1.02
N MET A 107 -0.49 -0.78 0.25
CA MET A 107 -0.61 -0.81 -1.22
C MET A 107 0.52 0.00 -1.84
N TYR A 108 1.17 -0.56 -2.84
CA TYR A 108 2.22 0.08 -3.64
C TYR A 108 1.64 0.59 -4.96
N THR A 109 1.82 1.87 -5.26
CA THR A 109 1.38 2.48 -6.52
C THR A 109 2.55 2.74 -7.46
N VAL A 110 2.41 2.36 -8.73
CA VAL A 110 3.47 2.34 -9.72
C VAL A 110 3.03 3.10 -10.98
N PRO A 111 3.75 4.16 -11.39
CA PRO A 111 3.54 4.79 -12.69
C PRO A 111 4.11 3.92 -13.82
N VAL A 112 3.47 3.91 -14.98
CA VAL A 112 3.97 3.21 -16.16
C VAL A 112 3.67 3.99 -17.43
N ALA A 113 4.61 3.98 -18.39
CA ALA A 113 4.37 4.44 -19.74
C ALA A 113 3.66 3.35 -20.58
N LEU A 114 2.86 3.73 -21.57
CA LEU A 114 2.12 2.80 -22.44
C LEU A 114 3.06 1.78 -23.13
N ALA A 115 4.25 2.23 -23.52
CA ALA A 115 5.24 1.37 -24.17
C ALA A 115 5.71 0.21 -23.27
N ASP A 116 5.70 0.41 -21.95
CA ASP A 116 6.21 -0.55 -20.96
C ASP A 116 5.09 -1.33 -20.26
N ALA A 117 3.82 -1.01 -20.53
CA ALA A 117 2.63 -1.56 -19.88
C ALA A 117 2.62 -3.10 -19.81
N ALA A 118 2.90 -3.77 -20.92
CA ALA A 118 2.90 -5.23 -21.01
C ALA A 118 4.06 -5.88 -20.20
N SER A 119 5.23 -5.24 -20.19
CA SER A 119 6.39 -5.73 -19.42
C SER A 119 6.17 -5.61 -17.92
N TYR A 120 5.59 -4.48 -17.46
CA TYR A 120 5.22 -4.27 -16.07
C TYR A 120 4.14 -5.26 -15.61
N ARG A 121 3.08 -5.45 -16.42
CA ARG A 121 2.07 -6.47 -16.12
C ARG A 121 2.69 -7.84 -15.95
N THR A 122 3.60 -8.23 -16.84
CA THR A 122 4.25 -9.54 -16.79
C THR A 122 5.12 -9.70 -15.54
N ALA A 123 5.89 -8.68 -15.19
CA ALA A 123 6.79 -8.71 -14.04
C ALA A 123 6.03 -8.67 -12.69
N LEU A 124 4.88 -7.98 -12.63
CA LEU A 124 4.17 -7.70 -11.39
C LEU A 124 2.94 -8.60 -11.15
N ALA A 125 2.58 -9.47 -12.10
CA ALA A 125 1.37 -10.29 -12.07
C ALA A 125 1.21 -11.19 -10.84
N SER A 126 2.29 -11.56 -10.19
CA SER A 126 2.31 -12.48 -9.04
C SER A 126 2.37 -11.80 -7.67
N TYR A 127 2.47 -10.47 -7.64
CA TYR A 127 2.64 -9.72 -6.39
C TYR A 127 1.34 -9.00 -6.02
N ASP A 128 0.83 -9.31 -4.83
CA ASP A 128 -0.42 -8.75 -4.32
C ASP A 128 -0.24 -7.32 -3.80
N GLY A 129 -1.27 -6.49 -3.96
CA GLY A 129 -1.27 -5.14 -3.42
C GLY A 129 -0.51 -4.12 -4.25
N VAL A 130 -0.18 -4.44 -5.50
CA VAL A 130 0.47 -3.53 -6.44
C VAL A 130 -0.58 -2.92 -7.37
N GLU A 131 -0.65 -1.62 -7.39
CA GLU A 131 -1.46 -0.81 -8.30
C GLU A 131 -0.56 -0.25 -9.40
N ILE A 132 -0.99 -0.34 -10.67
CA ILE A 132 -0.28 0.26 -11.79
C ILE A 132 -1.20 1.28 -12.46
N THR A 133 -0.73 2.52 -12.60
CA THR A 133 -1.45 3.57 -13.33
C THR A 133 -0.63 4.09 -14.52
N LEU A 134 -1.28 4.24 -15.66
CA LEU A 134 -0.70 4.87 -16.84
C LEU A 134 -0.38 6.34 -16.53
N SER A 135 0.87 6.74 -16.74
CA SER A 135 1.38 8.10 -16.51
C SER A 135 2.20 8.54 -17.71
N GLU A 136 1.57 9.36 -18.59
CA GLU A 136 2.15 9.83 -19.85
C GLU A 136 2.50 11.32 -19.81
N THR A 137 1.81 12.10 -18.99
CA THR A 137 1.95 13.56 -18.96
C THR A 137 3.01 13.97 -17.94
N ALA A 138 4.09 14.57 -18.42
CA ALA A 138 5.16 15.06 -17.53
C ALA A 138 4.64 16.11 -16.53
N GLY A 139 4.94 15.93 -15.26
CA GLY A 139 4.51 16.82 -14.18
C GLY A 139 3.12 16.52 -13.63
N GLU A 140 2.41 15.54 -14.16
CA GLU A 140 1.20 14.98 -13.58
C GLU A 140 1.50 13.61 -12.98
N TYR A 141 0.80 13.26 -11.91
CA TYR A 141 1.06 12.06 -11.12
C TYR A 141 -0.24 11.27 -10.89
N PRO A 142 -0.85 10.71 -11.95
CA PRO A 142 -2.12 9.98 -11.86
C PRO A 142 -2.05 8.75 -10.95
N GLU A 143 -0.88 8.17 -10.73
CA GLU A 143 -0.64 7.06 -9.80
C GLU A 143 -0.88 7.43 -8.33
N GLN A 144 -0.98 8.73 -8.01
CA GLN A 144 -1.35 9.21 -6.67
C GLN A 144 -2.86 9.16 -6.43
N ALA A 145 -3.68 9.08 -7.49
CA ALA A 145 -5.14 9.11 -7.37
C ALA A 145 -5.68 8.05 -6.39
N PRO A 146 -5.33 6.76 -6.48
CA PRO A 146 -5.81 5.78 -5.51
C PRO A 146 -5.35 6.06 -4.08
N MET A 147 -4.15 6.61 -3.87
CA MET A 147 -3.66 7.02 -2.56
C MET A 147 -4.54 8.14 -1.96
N MET A 148 -4.86 9.15 -2.76
CA MET A 148 -5.71 10.28 -2.33
C MET A 148 -7.14 9.83 -2.02
N ILE A 149 -7.73 8.95 -2.84
CA ILE A 149 -9.06 8.38 -2.60
C ILE A 149 -9.07 7.61 -1.29
N PHE A 150 -8.08 6.76 -1.05
CA PHE A 150 -7.98 5.98 0.19
C PHE A 150 -7.82 6.89 1.41
N ALA A 151 -6.90 7.85 1.36
CA ALA A 151 -6.66 8.80 2.46
C ALA A 151 -7.88 9.68 2.78
N ALA A 152 -8.71 10.01 1.76
CA ALA A 152 -9.91 10.81 1.93
C ALA A 152 -11.13 10.02 2.43
N THR A 153 -11.07 8.68 2.46
CA THR A 153 -12.19 7.83 2.83
C THR A 153 -12.46 7.91 4.34
N ASN A 154 -13.68 8.33 4.69
CA ASN A 154 -14.12 8.37 6.09
C ASN A 154 -14.88 7.09 6.46
N TYR A 155 -14.19 6.06 6.90
CA TYR A 155 -14.77 4.79 7.31
C TYR A 155 -15.70 4.84 8.54
N GLY A 156 -15.87 6.01 9.16
CA GLY A 156 -16.85 6.23 10.24
C GLY A 156 -18.26 6.57 9.75
N SER A 157 -18.43 6.81 8.45
CA SER A 157 -19.71 7.21 7.85
C SER A 157 -20.40 6.02 7.17
N GLU A 158 -21.73 6.12 7.04
CA GLU A 158 -22.54 5.13 6.34
C GLU A 158 -22.24 5.14 4.84
N ASN A 159 -22.14 3.95 4.22
CA ASN A 159 -21.86 3.76 2.78
C ASN A 159 -20.71 4.63 2.27
N SER A 160 -19.64 4.71 3.02
CA SER A 160 -18.53 5.63 2.77
C SER A 160 -17.37 5.00 1.99
N VAL A 161 -17.34 3.68 1.84
CA VAL A 161 -16.31 3.01 1.03
C VAL A 161 -16.35 3.52 -0.40
N GLN A 162 -15.16 3.77 -0.96
CA GLN A 162 -15.06 4.41 -2.26
C GLN A 162 -14.97 3.37 -3.38
N ASN A 163 -15.70 3.65 -4.46
CA ASN A 163 -15.38 3.05 -5.74
C ASN A 163 -14.18 3.82 -6.32
N PHE A 164 -13.05 3.18 -6.49
CA PHE A 164 -11.84 3.78 -7.07
C PHE A 164 -11.96 4.07 -8.58
N MET A 165 -13.10 3.81 -9.17
CA MET A 165 -13.51 4.24 -10.50
C MET A 165 -14.48 5.44 -10.38
N PHE A 166 -14.63 6.22 -11.48
CA PHE A 166 -15.52 7.39 -11.59
C PHE A 166 -15.11 8.61 -10.73
N GLN A 167 -13.90 8.64 -10.21
CA GLN A 167 -13.37 9.81 -9.50
C GLN A 167 -12.78 10.81 -10.52
N GLN A 168 -13.07 12.08 -10.33
CA GLN A 168 -12.61 13.16 -11.19
C GLN A 168 -11.49 13.95 -10.52
N PHE A 169 -10.44 14.21 -11.27
CA PHE A 169 -9.27 14.97 -10.87
C PHE A 169 -8.95 16.04 -11.92
N ASP A 170 -8.18 17.02 -11.54
CA ASP A 170 -7.61 18.02 -12.48
C ASP A 170 -6.34 17.43 -13.12
N LEU A 171 -6.55 16.43 -13.97
CA LEU A 171 -5.51 15.71 -14.70
C LEU A 171 -5.86 15.71 -16.19
N THR A 172 -4.85 15.68 -17.04
CA THR A 172 -4.99 15.48 -18.48
C THR A 172 -5.34 14.02 -18.78
N PRO A 173 -6.48 13.72 -19.45
CA PRO A 173 -6.79 12.36 -19.83
C PRO A 173 -5.71 11.76 -20.74
N SER A 174 -5.14 10.65 -20.33
CA SER A 174 -4.11 9.92 -21.08
C SER A 174 -4.70 8.90 -22.07
N VAL A 175 -5.98 8.56 -21.92
CA VAL A 175 -6.68 7.60 -22.78
C VAL A 175 -7.98 8.21 -23.30
N SER A 176 -8.14 8.22 -24.64
CA SER A 176 -9.31 8.77 -25.31
C SER A 176 -9.90 7.86 -26.39
N ASP A 177 -9.33 6.67 -26.57
CA ASP A 177 -9.77 5.68 -27.55
C ASP A 177 -10.00 4.30 -26.91
N ASP A 178 -10.95 3.55 -27.47
CA ASP A 178 -11.37 2.26 -26.96
C ASP A 178 -10.28 1.19 -27.08
N ALA A 179 -9.43 1.24 -28.09
CA ALA A 179 -8.40 0.21 -28.31
C ALA A 179 -7.32 0.27 -27.21
N THR A 180 -6.88 1.49 -26.86
CA THR A 180 -5.97 1.70 -25.73
C THR A 180 -6.62 1.35 -24.39
N ALA A 181 -7.89 1.72 -24.22
CA ALA A 181 -8.67 1.37 -23.02
C ALA A 181 -8.79 -0.15 -22.84
N ASP A 182 -9.17 -0.89 -23.89
CA ASP A 182 -9.31 -2.34 -23.86
C ASP A 182 -7.96 -3.04 -23.59
N LEU A 183 -6.87 -2.52 -24.16
CA LEU A 183 -5.53 -3.03 -23.88
C LEU A 183 -5.18 -2.90 -22.40
N LEU A 184 -5.30 -1.70 -21.82
CA LEU A 184 -4.98 -1.43 -20.42
C LEU A 184 -5.87 -2.22 -19.47
N ASP A 185 -7.16 -2.34 -19.79
CA ASP A 185 -8.10 -3.17 -19.04
C ASP A 185 -7.69 -4.65 -19.00
N SER A 186 -7.24 -5.18 -20.14
CA SER A 186 -6.74 -6.57 -20.21
C SER A 186 -5.47 -6.78 -19.38
N LEU A 187 -4.66 -5.74 -19.19
CA LEU A 187 -3.44 -5.74 -18.41
C LEU A 187 -3.67 -5.38 -16.92
N LEU A 188 -4.91 -5.07 -16.52
CA LEU A 188 -5.26 -4.57 -15.19
C LEU A 188 -4.46 -3.31 -14.82
N ILE A 189 -4.25 -2.41 -15.76
CA ILE A 189 -3.58 -1.13 -15.58
C ILE A 189 -4.64 -0.05 -15.51
N ASN A 190 -4.57 0.78 -14.48
CA ASN A 190 -5.48 1.91 -14.30
C ASN A 190 -5.02 3.11 -15.12
N TYR A 191 -5.93 4.03 -15.40
CA TYR A 191 -5.64 5.22 -16.18
C TYR A 191 -6.66 6.31 -15.92
N TYR A 192 -6.29 7.56 -16.20
CA TYR A 192 -7.22 8.67 -16.26
C TYR A 192 -7.67 8.84 -17.71
N GLY A 193 -8.90 8.46 -17.99
CA GLY A 193 -9.42 8.42 -19.35
C GLY A 193 -10.62 9.34 -19.56
N VAL A 194 -10.91 9.68 -20.83
CA VAL A 194 -12.08 10.44 -21.20
C VAL A 194 -13.02 9.57 -22.06
N THR A 195 -14.31 9.63 -21.74
CA THR A 195 -15.38 9.09 -22.59
C THR A 195 -16.21 10.23 -23.18
N GLN A 196 -16.79 10.00 -24.34
CA GLN A 196 -17.62 10.99 -25.02
C GLN A 196 -19.01 10.43 -25.25
N GLN A 197 -20.02 11.09 -24.69
CA GLN A 197 -21.43 10.73 -24.91
C GLN A 197 -22.27 11.99 -25.10
N ALA A 198 -23.16 11.96 -26.11
CA ALA A 198 -24.09 13.05 -26.40
C ALA A 198 -23.40 14.42 -26.53
N GLY A 199 -22.17 14.47 -27.08
CA GLY A 199 -21.40 15.70 -27.23
C GLY A 199 -20.71 16.20 -25.96
N GLN A 200 -20.80 15.48 -24.86
CA GLN A 200 -20.09 15.78 -23.59
C GLN A 200 -18.87 14.89 -23.43
N GLN A 201 -17.75 15.48 -23.05
CA GLN A 201 -16.55 14.77 -22.65
C GLN A 201 -16.56 14.63 -21.12
N ILE A 202 -16.44 13.42 -20.64
CA ILE A 202 -16.42 13.09 -19.21
C ILE A 202 -15.13 12.36 -18.91
N ALA A 203 -14.23 13.00 -18.17
CA ALA A 203 -12.97 12.42 -17.74
C ALA A 203 -13.08 11.89 -16.32
N PHE A 204 -12.52 10.71 -16.07
CA PHE A 204 -12.49 10.11 -14.73
C PHE A 204 -11.42 9.00 -14.65
N TYR A 205 -11.01 8.69 -13.42
CA TYR A 205 -10.10 7.59 -13.12
C TYR A 205 -10.78 6.23 -13.34
N GLN A 206 -10.12 5.33 -14.00
CA GLN A 206 -10.59 4.00 -14.41
C GLN A 206 -9.57 2.96 -13.92
N ARG A 207 -10.04 1.91 -13.66
CA ARG A 207 -10.87 0.84 -13.30
C ARG A 207 -10.79 0.53 -11.80
N GLY A 208 -9.73 0.97 -11.10
CA GLY A 208 -9.49 0.63 -9.69
C GLY A 208 -9.08 -0.83 -9.52
N LYS A 209 -8.14 -1.30 -10.34
CA LYS A 209 -7.64 -2.68 -10.35
C LYS A 209 -6.25 -2.78 -9.73
N LEU A 210 -5.97 -3.98 -9.18
CA LEU A 210 -4.67 -4.37 -8.64
C LEU A 210 -4.08 -5.53 -9.44
N GLN A 211 -2.76 -5.60 -9.41
CA GLN A 211 -2.01 -6.81 -9.77
C GLN A 211 -2.14 -7.85 -8.66
N GLY A 212 -1.81 -9.08 -8.92
CA GLY A 212 -1.81 -10.16 -7.94
C GLY A 212 -2.17 -11.52 -8.51
N GLN A 213 -2.10 -12.52 -7.67
CA GLN A 213 -2.43 -13.89 -8.01
C GLN A 213 -3.96 -14.07 -8.17
N GLN A 214 -4.37 -15.17 -8.78
CA GLN A 214 -5.78 -15.44 -9.12
C GLN A 214 -6.73 -15.40 -7.91
N ASN A 215 -6.27 -15.72 -6.72
CA ASN A 215 -7.08 -15.77 -5.50
C ASN A 215 -6.95 -14.51 -4.62
N SER A 216 -6.16 -13.54 -5.07
CA SER A 216 -5.93 -12.30 -4.33
C SER A 216 -6.97 -11.23 -4.69
N PRO A 217 -7.21 -10.25 -3.82
CA PRO A 217 -8.08 -9.14 -4.15
C PRO A 217 -7.57 -8.38 -5.38
N SER A 218 -8.35 -8.38 -6.46
CA SER A 218 -8.01 -7.68 -7.70
C SER A 218 -8.56 -6.26 -7.78
N ASP A 219 -9.32 -5.83 -6.76
CA ASP A 219 -9.96 -4.54 -6.70
C ASP A 219 -9.37 -3.68 -5.58
N ILE A 220 -9.01 -2.43 -5.89
CA ILE A 220 -8.42 -1.51 -4.92
C ILE A 220 -9.37 -1.27 -3.74
N ASN A 221 -10.69 -1.11 -3.99
CA ASN A 221 -11.65 -0.90 -2.92
C ASN A 221 -11.66 -2.05 -1.90
N VAL A 222 -11.62 -3.29 -2.36
CA VAL A 222 -11.58 -4.47 -1.47
C VAL A 222 -10.29 -4.49 -0.66
N TYR A 223 -9.17 -4.20 -1.31
CA TYR A 223 -7.84 -4.17 -0.69
C TYR A 223 -7.72 -3.05 0.35
N ALA A 224 -8.16 -1.84 0.01
CA ALA A 224 -8.15 -0.69 0.92
C ALA A 224 -9.06 -0.90 2.13
N ASN A 225 -10.24 -1.49 1.92
CA ASN A 225 -11.18 -1.81 2.99
C ASN A 225 -10.61 -2.87 3.94
N GLU A 226 -9.87 -3.86 3.42
CA GLU A 226 -9.20 -4.88 4.25
C GLU A 226 -8.05 -4.28 5.07
N ILE A 227 -7.25 -3.34 4.51
CA ILE A 227 -6.23 -2.59 5.27
C ILE A 227 -6.91 -1.91 6.47
N TRP A 228 -7.98 -1.13 6.21
CA TRP A 228 -8.70 -0.44 7.26
C TRP A 228 -9.28 -1.38 8.32
N LEU A 229 -9.86 -2.51 7.89
CA LEU A 229 -10.49 -3.47 8.80
C LEU A 229 -9.46 -4.13 9.74
N LYS A 230 -8.30 -4.52 9.19
CA LYS A 230 -7.18 -5.08 9.98
C LYS A 230 -6.64 -4.09 11.00
N ASP A 231 -6.40 -2.84 10.58
CA ASP A 231 -5.90 -1.80 11.46
C ASP A 231 -6.91 -1.45 12.56
N SER A 232 -8.19 -1.31 12.20
CA SER A 232 -9.25 -1.03 13.15
C SER A 232 -9.42 -2.15 14.17
N ALA A 233 -9.31 -3.42 13.75
CA ALA A 233 -9.34 -4.57 14.65
C ALA A 233 -8.14 -4.57 15.61
N GLY A 234 -6.94 -4.28 15.11
CA GLY A 234 -5.73 -4.17 15.91
C GLY A 234 -5.82 -3.06 16.97
N VAL A 235 -6.29 -1.86 16.56
CA VAL A 235 -6.48 -0.72 17.46
C VAL A 235 -7.56 -1.02 18.52
N ALA A 236 -8.67 -1.67 18.14
CA ALA A 236 -9.73 -2.03 19.08
C ALA A 236 -9.25 -3.01 20.16
N LEU A 237 -8.47 -4.02 19.77
CA LEU A 237 -7.87 -4.97 20.71
C LEU A 237 -6.81 -4.30 21.59
N MET A 238 -5.97 -3.44 21.03
CA MET A 238 -4.97 -2.69 21.82
C MET A 238 -5.65 -1.79 22.85
N ASN A 239 -6.68 -1.06 22.47
CA ASN A 239 -7.44 -0.22 23.38
C ASN A 239 -8.11 -1.04 24.50
N LEU A 240 -8.61 -2.25 24.21
CA LEU A 240 -9.14 -3.15 25.21
C LEU A 240 -8.06 -3.54 26.22
N PHE A 241 -6.86 -3.97 25.76
CA PHE A 241 -5.77 -4.36 26.65
C PHE A 241 -5.23 -3.19 27.49
N LEU A 242 -5.27 -1.97 26.97
CA LEU A 242 -4.87 -0.76 27.72
C LEU A 242 -5.93 -0.31 28.72
N ALA A 243 -7.22 -0.55 28.46
CA ALA A 243 -8.31 -0.12 29.32
C ALA A 243 -8.49 -0.97 30.59
N PHE A 244 -8.04 -2.22 30.56
CA PHE A 244 -8.22 -3.15 31.67
C PHE A 244 -6.86 -3.56 32.26
N ALA A 245 -6.79 -3.63 33.57
CA ALA A 245 -5.59 -4.09 34.26
C ALA A 245 -5.24 -5.56 33.93
N GLN A 246 -6.25 -6.36 33.57
CA GLN A 246 -6.09 -7.76 33.19
C GLN A 246 -7.26 -8.22 32.32
N ILE A 247 -6.95 -8.93 31.24
CA ILE A 247 -7.89 -9.72 30.48
C ILE A 247 -7.61 -11.19 30.80
N PRO A 248 -8.57 -11.96 31.33
CA PRO A 248 -8.32 -13.34 31.75
C PRO A 248 -8.14 -14.27 30.53
N ALA A 249 -7.18 -15.18 30.61
CA ALA A 249 -6.89 -16.16 29.56
C ALA A 249 -7.89 -17.34 29.62
N ASN A 250 -9.18 -17.06 29.44
CA ASN A 250 -10.27 -18.03 29.46
C ASN A 250 -11.42 -17.57 28.55
N ALA A 251 -12.54 -18.29 28.56
CA ALA A 251 -13.72 -17.96 27.74
C ALA A 251 -14.26 -16.54 27.99
N ALA A 252 -14.17 -16.01 29.22
CA ALA A 252 -14.63 -14.64 29.49
C ALA A 252 -13.74 -13.60 28.81
N GLY A 253 -12.41 -13.79 28.81
CA GLY A 253 -11.49 -12.91 28.09
C GLY A 253 -11.66 -13.01 26.56
N ALA A 254 -11.87 -14.22 26.03
CA ALA A 254 -12.19 -14.41 24.62
C ALA A 254 -13.48 -13.64 24.22
N THR A 255 -14.51 -13.69 25.06
CA THR A 255 -15.77 -12.96 24.83
C THR A 255 -15.58 -11.44 24.87
N GLN A 256 -14.74 -10.92 25.77
CA GLN A 256 -14.42 -9.49 25.78
C GLN A 256 -13.74 -9.05 24.48
N CYS A 257 -12.76 -9.81 23.98
CA CYS A 257 -12.11 -9.55 22.72
C CYS A 257 -13.09 -9.66 21.54
N GLN A 258 -13.94 -10.68 21.54
CA GLN A 258 -14.98 -10.84 20.52
C GLN A 258 -15.97 -9.65 20.49
N THR A 259 -16.30 -9.09 21.63
CA THR A 259 -17.21 -7.93 21.73
C THR A 259 -16.62 -6.69 21.04
N VAL A 260 -15.35 -6.37 21.28
CA VAL A 260 -14.72 -5.22 20.63
C VAL A 260 -14.49 -5.43 19.13
N LEU A 261 -14.14 -6.65 18.70
CA LEU A 261 -14.06 -7.00 17.28
C LEU A 261 -15.42 -6.91 16.60
N THR A 262 -16.50 -7.35 17.26
CA THR A 262 -17.87 -7.19 16.74
C THR A 262 -18.22 -5.71 16.56
N SER A 263 -17.78 -4.83 17.44
CA SER A 263 -17.98 -3.37 17.27
C SER A 263 -17.29 -2.83 16.00
N VAL A 264 -16.10 -3.33 15.66
CA VAL A 264 -15.43 -2.99 14.39
C VAL A 264 -16.18 -3.53 13.18
N ILE A 265 -16.66 -4.77 13.27
CA ILE A 265 -17.45 -5.40 12.21
C ILE A 265 -18.77 -4.64 11.96
N GLN A 266 -19.45 -4.14 13.02
CA GLN A 266 -20.63 -3.30 12.85
C GLN A 266 -20.33 -1.99 12.10
N LYS A 267 -19.15 -1.40 12.32
CA LYS A 267 -18.71 -0.26 11.51
C LYS A 267 -18.43 -0.66 10.07
N ALA A 268 -17.86 -1.86 9.85
CA ALA A 268 -17.61 -2.38 8.50
C ALA A 268 -18.91 -2.67 7.73
N LEU A 269 -19.96 -3.10 8.40
CA LEU A 269 -21.31 -3.22 7.84
C LEU A 269 -21.92 -1.84 7.53
N LEU A 270 -21.75 -0.86 8.42
CA LEU A 270 -22.28 0.48 8.23
C LEU A 270 -21.63 1.20 7.04
N ASN A 271 -20.32 1.10 6.90
CA ASN A 271 -19.58 1.83 5.86
C ASN A 271 -19.56 1.13 4.49
N GLY A 272 -20.08 -0.11 4.37
CA GLY A 272 -20.14 -0.85 3.12
C GLY A 272 -18.89 -1.70 2.83
N THR A 273 -18.03 -1.96 3.81
CA THR A 273 -16.93 -2.94 3.68
C THR A 273 -17.46 -4.37 3.64
N ILE A 274 -18.49 -4.65 4.44
CA ILE A 274 -19.12 -5.96 4.59
C ILE A 274 -20.57 -5.87 4.13
N GLU A 275 -21.01 -6.82 3.31
CA GLU A 275 -22.39 -6.95 2.84
C GLU A 275 -23.10 -8.12 3.54
N ALA A 276 -24.25 -7.85 4.13
CA ALA A 276 -25.14 -8.87 4.67
C ALA A 276 -26.19 -9.30 3.63
N GLY A 277 -26.64 -10.56 3.68
CA GLY A 277 -27.68 -11.08 2.78
C GLY A 277 -27.17 -11.51 1.40
N LYS A 278 -25.88 -11.60 1.19
CA LYS A 278 -25.26 -11.98 -0.09
C LYS A 278 -25.43 -13.48 -0.36
N ASN A 279 -25.85 -13.85 -1.56
CA ASN A 279 -25.89 -15.23 -1.99
C ASN A 279 -24.48 -15.76 -2.27
N LEU A 280 -24.09 -16.81 -1.56
CA LEU A 280 -22.80 -17.47 -1.71
C LEU A 280 -22.89 -18.61 -2.72
N THR A 281 -21.85 -18.77 -3.55
CA THR A 281 -21.68 -19.93 -4.42
C THR A 281 -21.36 -21.18 -3.60
N ASP A 282 -21.59 -22.36 -4.17
CA ASP A 282 -21.32 -23.63 -3.46
C ASP A 282 -19.81 -23.79 -3.16
N LEU A 283 -18.93 -23.27 -4.03
CA LEU A 283 -17.48 -23.24 -3.78
C LEU A 283 -17.14 -22.34 -2.58
N GLN A 284 -17.75 -21.17 -2.48
CA GLN A 284 -17.58 -20.26 -1.33
C GLN A 284 -18.07 -20.90 -0.04
N LYS A 285 -19.23 -21.56 -0.05
CA LYS A 285 -19.76 -22.28 1.12
C LYS A 285 -18.80 -23.40 1.57
N LEU A 286 -18.28 -24.17 0.63
CA LEU A 286 -17.30 -25.22 0.92
C LEU A 286 -16.02 -24.62 1.54
N TYR A 287 -15.51 -23.56 0.95
CA TYR A 287 -14.31 -22.88 1.45
C TYR A 287 -14.49 -22.31 2.86
N ILE A 288 -15.65 -21.68 3.13
CA ILE A 288 -16.00 -21.21 4.48
C ILE A 288 -15.99 -22.37 5.47
N GLY A 289 -16.65 -23.49 5.16
CA GLY A 289 -16.66 -24.66 6.01
C GLY A 289 -15.27 -25.23 6.31
N GLN A 290 -14.36 -25.18 5.33
CA GLN A 290 -12.97 -25.62 5.52
C GLN A 290 -12.19 -24.66 6.44
N VAL A 291 -12.31 -23.35 6.22
CA VAL A 291 -11.58 -22.34 7.01
C VAL A 291 -12.06 -22.25 8.45
N THR A 292 -13.37 -22.38 8.66
CA THR A 292 -14.00 -22.27 9.98
C THR A 292 -14.05 -23.59 10.74
N ASN A 293 -13.79 -24.70 10.06
CA ASN A 293 -14.03 -26.07 10.55
C ASN A 293 -15.50 -26.27 11.03
N ASP A 294 -16.42 -25.52 10.42
CA ASP A 294 -17.86 -25.58 10.69
C ASP A 294 -18.61 -25.58 9.34
N PRO A 295 -19.24 -26.68 8.94
CA PRO A 295 -19.91 -26.78 7.64
C PRO A 295 -21.11 -25.84 7.50
N ASP A 296 -21.67 -25.35 8.61
CA ASP A 296 -22.84 -24.46 8.63
C ASP A 296 -22.47 -22.96 8.79
N ALA A 297 -21.21 -22.64 9.00
CA ALA A 297 -20.73 -21.25 9.17
C ALA A 297 -21.13 -20.32 8.02
N TYR A 298 -21.26 -20.86 6.79
CA TYR A 298 -21.70 -20.09 5.62
C TYR A 298 -23.08 -19.45 5.79
N GLN A 299 -23.99 -20.07 6.58
CA GLN A 299 -25.32 -19.52 6.84
C GLN A 299 -25.22 -18.21 7.62
N GLN A 300 -24.32 -18.13 8.58
CA GLN A 300 -24.07 -16.91 9.33
C GLN A 300 -23.43 -15.84 8.43
N VAL A 301 -22.42 -16.19 7.63
CA VAL A 301 -21.79 -15.26 6.67
C VAL A 301 -22.84 -14.74 5.69
N GLN A 302 -23.71 -15.60 5.17
CA GLN A 302 -24.76 -15.20 4.24
C GLN A 302 -25.81 -14.28 4.88
N THR A 303 -26.19 -14.54 6.12
CA THR A 303 -27.29 -13.82 6.79
C THR A 303 -26.81 -12.52 7.45
N LEU A 304 -25.67 -12.56 8.16
CA LEU A 304 -25.14 -11.45 8.94
C LEU A 304 -24.01 -10.71 8.22
N GLY A 305 -23.49 -11.27 7.12
CA GLY A 305 -22.34 -10.75 6.40
C GLY A 305 -20.99 -11.26 6.94
N TYR A 306 -20.95 -11.88 8.10
CA TYR A 306 -19.71 -12.34 8.72
C TYR A 306 -19.88 -13.54 9.65
N TRP A 307 -18.77 -14.22 9.89
CA TRP A 307 -18.57 -15.20 10.95
C TRP A 307 -17.30 -14.87 11.72
N LEU A 308 -17.36 -14.81 13.04
CA LEU A 308 -16.24 -14.47 13.91
C LEU A 308 -16.09 -15.52 15.00
N ASN A 309 -14.90 -16.07 15.14
CA ASN A 309 -14.52 -16.93 16.25
C ASN A 309 -13.28 -16.39 16.95
N CYS A 310 -13.29 -16.41 18.27
CA CYS A 310 -12.20 -15.98 19.13
C CYS A 310 -11.85 -17.09 20.13
N VAL A 311 -10.61 -17.54 20.12
CA VAL A 311 -10.13 -18.60 21.02
C VAL A 311 -8.84 -18.14 21.72
N ILE A 312 -8.62 -18.65 22.92
CA ILE A 312 -7.36 -18.47 23.63
C ILE A 312 -6.51 -19.72 23.42
N GLU A 313 -5.34 -19.52 22.87
CA GLU A 313 -4.33 -20.57 22.67
C GLU A 313 -3.13 -20.34 23.54
N THR A 314 -2.35 -21.39 23.79
CA THR A 314 -1.06 -21.30 24.46
C THR A 314 0.06 -21.24 23.42
N THR A 315 1.08 -20.43 23.68
CA THR A 315 2.34 -20.38 22.93
C THR A 315 3.50 -20.50 23.90
N THR A 316 4.65 -20.97 23.43
CA THR A 316 5.85 -21.06 24.25
C THR A 316 6.83 -19.98 23.81
N VAL A 317 7.26 -19.13 24.75
CA VAL A 317 8.29 -18.10 24.54
C VAL A 317 9.46 -18.42 25.48
N GLY A 318 10.56 -18.89 24.91
CA GLY A 318 11.67 -19.43 25.70
C GLY A 318 11.23 -20.66 26.49
N SER A 319 11.28 -20.58 27.83
CA SER A 319 10.81 -21.64 28.75
C SER A 319 9.45 -21.35 29.40
N SER A 320 8.79 -20.23 29.01
CA SER A 320 7.52 -19.81 29.62
C SER A 320 6.36 -20.11 28.66
N VAL A 321 5.22 -20.49 29.25
CA VAL A 321 3.95 -20.61 28.54
C VAL A 321 3.24 -19.26 28.58
N GLU A 322 2.91 -18.74 27.42
CA GLU A 322 2.11 -17.52 27.26
C GLU A 322 0.77 -17.84 26.61
N TYR A 323 -0.23 -16.99 26.88
CA TYR A 323 -1.55 -17.11 26.29
C TYR A 323 -1.73 -16.02 25.21
N LYS A 324 -2.22 -16.42 24.06
CA LYS A 324 -2.53 -15.51 22.95
C LYS A 324 -4.00 -15.63 22.54
N LEU A 325 -4.60 -14.52 22.17
CA LEU A 325 -5.86 -14.51 21.44
C LEU A 325 -5.61 -14.88 19.99
N VAL A 326 -6.36 -15.85 19.48
CA VAL A 326 -6.45 -16.14 18.04
C VAL A 326 -7.89 -15.89 17.63
N TYR A 327 -8.09 -15.10 16.59
CA TYR A 327 -9.40 -14.91 16.00
C TYR A 327 -9.39 -15.19 14.50
N VAL A 328 -10.52 -15.72 14.03
CA VAL A 328 -10.79 -15.93 12.61
C VAL A 328 -12.05 -15.14 12.28
N LEU A 329 -11.92 -14.21 11.32
CA LEU A 329 -13.02 -13.46 10.77
C LEU A 329 -13.18 -13.85 9.29
N VAL A 330 -14.34 -14.39 8.95
CA VAL A 330 -14.77 -14.64 7.58
C VAL A 330 -15.92 -13.70 7.27
N TYR A 331 -15.84 -12.96 6.18
CA TYR A 331 -16.88 -12.00 5.83
C TYR A 331 -17.15 -11.97 4.32
N SER A 332 -18.35 -11.55 3.95
CA SER A 332 -18.72 -11.26 2.57
C SER A 332 -18.42 -9.81 2.25
N LYS A 333 -17.57 -9.59 1.26
CA LYS A 333 -17.21 -8.24 0.79
C LYS A 333 -18.38 -7.61 0.04
N ASP A 334 -18.53 -6.29 0.13
CA ASP A 334 -19.41 -5.53 -0.76
C ASP A 334 -18.75 -5.35 -2.13
N ASP A 335 -19.56 -5.43 -3.20
CA ASP A 335 -19.13 -5.31 -4.57
C ASP A 335 -19.64 -3.99 -5.18
N VAL A 336 -18.85 -3.36 -6.04
CA VAL A 336 -19.20 -2.08 -6.66
C VAL A 336 -19.56 -2.24 -8.14
N ILE A 337 -20.53 -1.45 -8.61
CA ILE A 337 -20.93 -1.40 -10.01
C ILE A 337 -19.92 -0.58 -10.80
N ARG A 338 -19.34 -1.17 -11.85
CA ARG A 338 -18.38 -0.52 -12.75
C ARG A 338 -18.86 -0.40 -14.19
N LYS A 339 -19.94 -1.08 -14.56
CA LYS A 339 -20.50 -1.07 -15.93
C LYS A 339 -22.01 -1.08 -15.88
N ALA A 340 -22.63 -0.28 -16.74
CA ALA A 340 -24.08 -0.32 -16.94
C ALA A 340 -24.36 -0.56 -18.44
N GLU A 341 -25.25 -1.52 -18.73
CA GLU A 341 -25.74 -1.82 -20.06
C GLU A 341 -27.27 -1.71 -20.07
N GLY A 342 -27.82 -1.03 -21.07
CA GLY A 342 -29.25 -0.84 -21.19
C GLY A 342 -29.74 -1.18 -22.60
N THR A 343 -30.94 -1.79 -22.69
CA THR A 343 -31.60 -2.05 -23.99
C THR A 343 -32.83 -1.16 -24.12
N HIS A 344 -32.93 -0.41 -25.18
CA HIS A 344 -34.09 0.40 -25.55
C HIS A 344 -34.82 -0.28 -26.72
N ILE A 345 -36.09 -0.61 -26.54
CA ILE A 345 -36.92 -1.23 -27.56
C ILE A 345 -38.01 -0.20 -27.98
N LEU A 346 -37.97 0.20 -29.23
CA LEU A 346 -39.03 1.02 -29.83
C LEU A 346 -40.07 0.08 -30.47
N ILE A 347 -41.37 0.25 -30.12
CA ILE A 347 -42.49 -0.53 -30.62
C ILE A 347 -43.34 0.37 -31.53
#